data_e2ec7ef27d72accd7f39001f7a4a7f98
#
_entry.id   e2ec7ef27d72accd7f39001f7a4a7f98
#
_cell.length_a   1.000
_cell.length_b   1.000
_cell.length_c   1.000
_cell.angle_alpha   90.00
_cell.angle_beta   90.00
_cell.angle_gamma   90.00
#
_symmetry.space_group_name_H-M   'P 1'
#
loop_
_entity.id
_entity.type
_entity.pdbx_description
1 polymer ?
#
loop_
_entity_poly.entity_id
_entity_poly.type
_entity_poly.pdbx_seq_one_letter_code
_entity_poly.pdbx_strand_id
1 'polypeptide(L)'
;MKQLFCIFLISVLTWGSALAQFKNNVWCFGDSVGMKFDQGNIQLFNSSTLTRGGSCSISDSSGNLLFYANTDYYQLWIQGYVALGVVWDRNHNLMLNGDTLVGDLMFQEQVIVPRPDSSNLFYIFTSCLFFPEGFWYSVVDMNQNGGLGAVVQKNVQLTNFKASDCVAAVKHGNGRDWWVFFKDYQNWNNNFHTYLITPNGVSAPFVQNIGFATNTNFIHSTFSKDGSKYLSVNYKGLIEVYDFDRCTGLFTNVTQIEPEQPPGSFPAYFGCEFSASGRYIYVSSNNDVESLIVQFDLWAPNISSSKDTLVYLTIPPTGGLLKRGPDDKIYFSCVYNDGVNVYPYPETATSIYNLNLSVINDPDSAGASCNFTPFSFNLGGN
;
A
#
# COMPACT_ATOMS: atom_id res chain seq x y z
N MET A 1 27.92 52.56 -39.01
CA MET A 1 26.66 51.81 -38.90
C MET A 1 26.88 50.63 -37.98
N LYS A 2 26.46 50.73 -36.74
CA LYS A 2 26.49 49.63 -35.75
C LYS A 2 25.10 49.02 -35.68
N GLN A 3 24.94 47.79 -36.13
CA GLN A 3 23.70 47.08 -35.96
C GLN A 3 23.67 46.46 -34.54
N LEU A 4 22.71 46.90 -33.73
CA LEU A 4 22.33 46.26 -32.45
C LEU A 4 21.51 45.02 -32.77
N PHE A 5 22.01 43.84 -32.43
CA PHE A 5 21.21 42.61 -32.36
C PHE A 5 20.51 42.52 -31.01
N CYS A 6 19.23 42.80 -30.98
CA CYS A 6 18.39 42.47 -29.82
C CYS A 6 18.11 40.96 -29.84
N ILE A 7 18.71 40.21 -28.91
CA ILE A 7 18.37 38.84 -28.62
C ILE A 7 17.15 38.84 -27.71
N PHE A 8 15.97 38.51 -28.26
CA PHE A 8 14.77 38.21 -27.49
C PHE A 8 14.93 36.83 -26.88
N LEU A 9 15.22 36.75 -25.59
CA LEU A 9 15.12 35.52 -24.82
C LEU A 9 13.62 35.25 -24.56
N ILE A 10 13.01 34.38 -25.39
CA ILE A 10 11.68 33.83 -25.10
C ILE A 10 11.86 32.76 -24.02
N SER A 11 11.61 33.13 -22.76
CA SER A 11 11.43 32.19 -21.66
C SER A 11 10.10 31.46 -21.90
N VAL A 12 10.18 30.30 -22.48
CA VAL A 12 9.03 29.37 -22.48
C VAL A 12 8.84 28.89 -21.04
N LEU A 13 7.99 29.60 -20.32
CA LEU A 13 7.40 29.08 -19.10
C LEU A 13 6.52 27.90 -19.51
N THR A 14 7.08 26.69 -19.49
CA THR A 14 6.28 25.47 -19.50
C THR A 14 5.52 25.46 -18.17
N TRP A 15 4.31 25.96 -18.20
CA TRP A 15 3.32 25.62 -17.20
C TRP A 15 3.06 24.14 -17.37
N GLY A 16 3.86 23.31 -16.69
CA GLY A 16 3.51 21.95 -16.43
C GLY A 16 2.18 22.03 -15.69
N SER A 17 1.09 21.74 -16.36
CA SER A 17 -0.16 21.45 -15.69
C SER A 17 0.17 20.30 -14.75
N ALA A 18 0.34 20.59 -13.46
CA ALA A 18 0.29 19.60 -12.42
C ALA A 18 -1.13 19.05 -12.52
N LEU A 19 -1.29 17.98 -13.33
CA LEU A 19 -2.50 17.21 -13.35
C LEU A 19 -2.75 16.84 -11.91
N ALA A 20 -3.90 17.27 -11.41
CA ALA A 20 -4.32 17.06 -10.05
C ALA A 20 -4.15 15.58 -9.69
N GLN A 21 -3.07 15.29 -9.01
CA GLN A 21 -2.77 13.94 -8.56
C GLN A 21 -3.71 13.71 -7.40
N PHE A 22 -4.60 12.75 -7.52
CA PHE A 22 -5.37 12.30 -6.36
C PHE A 22 -4.37 12.01 -5.26
N LYS A 23 -4.55 12.65 -4.12
CA LYS A 23 -3.55 12.63 -3.07
C LYS A 23 -3.88 11.50 -2.10
N ASN A 24 -2.87 10.85 -1.60
CA ASN A 24 -2.97 9.92 -0.48
C ASN A 24 -2.79 10.68 0.86
N ASN A 25 -3.47 11.83 0.98
CA ASN A 25 -3.32 12.73 2.11
C ASN A 25 -4.15 12.31 3.32
N VAL A 26 -5.06 11.38 3.15
CA VAL A 26 -5.90 10.86 4.24
C VAL A 26 -5.74 9.36 4.30
N TRP A 27 -5.45 8.86 5.49
CA TRP A 27 -5.38 7.43 5.79
C TRP A 27 -6.50 7.07 6.74
N CYS A 28 -7.23 6.00 6.44
CA CYS A 28 -8.20 5.37 7.32
C CYS A 28 -7.78 3.91 7.50
N PHE A 29 -7.51 3.46 8.72
CA PHE A 29 -6.95 2.14 8.99
C PHE A 29 -7.24 1.67 10.43
N GLY A 30 -6.96 0.39 10.71
CA GLY A 30 -7.13 -0.21 12.03
C GLY A 30 -8.53 -0.08 12.58
N ASP A 31 -8.64 0.08 13.87
CA ASP A 31 -9.91 0.23 14.57
C ASP A 31 -10.21 1.74 14.71
N SER A 32 -10.98 2.27 13.75
CA SER A 32 -11.50 3.65 13.72
C SER A 32 -10.47 4.78 13.60
N VAL A 33 -9.25 4.51 13.16
CA VAL A 33 -8.22 5.56 13.01
C VAL A 33 -8.35 6.28 11.68
N GLY A 34 -8.30 7.61 11.73
CA GLY A 34 -8.15 8.49 10.59
C GLY A 34 -7.00 9.49 10.79
N MET A 35 -6.15 9.66 9.78
CA MET A 35 -5.05 10.62 9.74
C MET A 35 -5.16 11.47 8.49
N LYS A 36 -5.20 12.79 8.63
CA LYS A 36 -5.14 13.74 7.51
C LYS A 36 -3.82 14.52 7.57
N PHE A 37 -3.03 14.41 6.52
CA PHE A 37 -1.79 15.17 6.33
C PHE A 37 -2.10 16.51 5.67
N ASP A 38 -1.82 17.61 6.35
CA ASP A 38 -2.08 18.97 5.87
C ASP A 38 -0.89 19.87 6.17
N GLN A 39 -0.14 20.28 5.13
CA GLN A 39 0.96 21.23 5.17
C GLN A 39 1.94 21.07 6.37
N GLY A 40 2.36 19.84 6.65
CA GLY A 40 3.29 19.51 7.74
C GLY A 40 2.63 19.24 9.09
N ASN A 41 1.29 19.36 9.18
CA ASN A 41 0.52 18.95 10.34
C ASN A 41 -0.26 17.66 10.03
N ILE A 42 -0.48 16.86 11.07
CA ILE A 42 -1.34 15.68 10.98
C ILE A 42 -2.55 15.90 11.89
N GLN A 43 -3.73 15.84 11.29
CA GLN A 43 -5.01 15.92 12.01
C GLN A 43 -5.55 14.50 12.17
N LEU A 44 -5.89 14.14 13.40
CA LEU A 44 -6.53 12.87 13.71
C LEU A 44 -8.05 13.03 13.71
N PHE A 45 -8.74 11.98 13.27
CA PHE A 45 -10.20 11.89 13.31
C PHE A 45 -10.63 10.43 13.44
N ASN A 46 -11.89 10.19 13.80
CA ASN A 46 -12.44 8.85 13.85
C ASN A 46 -12.95 8.44 12.48
N SER A 47 -12.45 7.35 11.94
CA SER A 47 -12.99 6.67 10.78
C SER A 47 -14.00 5.59 11.20
N SER A 48 -14.65 4.95 10.24
CA SER A 48 -15.48 3.77 10.48
C SER A 48 -14.80 2.47 10.07
N THR A 49 -13.46 2.51 9.91
CA THR A 49 -12.71 1.27 9.66
C THR A 49 -12.77 0.37 10.90
N LEU A 50 -12.99 -0.91 10.67
CA LEU A 50 -12.79 -1.96 11.65
C LEU A 50 -12.08 -3.09 10.91
N THR A 51 -10.75 -3.06 10.88
CA THR A 51 -9.98 -4.00 10.08
C THR A 51 -8.65 -4.35 10.71
N ARG A 52 -8.28 -5.61 10.56
CA ARG A 52 -6.95 -6.15 10.88
C ARG A 52 -6.10 -6.36 9.63
N GLY A 53 -6.66 -6.11 8.47
CA GLY A 53 -6.06 -6.32 7.16
C GLY A 53 -6.02 -5.06 6.32
N GLY A 54 -6.23 -5.22 5.02
CA GLY A 54 -6.15 -4.17 4.03
C GLY A 54 -7.18 -3.06 4.22
N SER A 55 -6.71 -1.85 4.07
CA SER A 55 -7.55 -0.66 3.93
C SER A 55 -6.95 0.29 2.91
N CYS A 56 -7.79 1.01 2.21
CA CYS A 56 -7.36 2.00 1.24
C CYS A 56 -8.29 3.22 1.29
N SER A 57 -7.73 4.39 1.08
CA SER A 57 -8.45 5.67 1.08
C SER A 57 -8.02 6.52 -0.09
N ILE A 58 -8.88 7.43 -0.52
CA ILE A 58 -8.57 8.35 -1.61
C ILE A 58 -9.06 9.75 -1.29
N SER A 59 -8.25 10.74 -1.67
CA SER A 59 -8.53 12.15 -1.49
C SER A 59 -8.59 12.86 -2.83
N ASP A 60 -9.32 13.97 -2.89
CA ASP A 60 -9.34 14.86 -4.04
C ASP A 60 -7.99 15.60 -4.21
N SER A 61 -7.87 16.39 -5.26
CA SER A 61 -6.67 17.20 -5.56
C SER A 61 -6.33 18.23 -4.48
N SER A 62 -7.31 18.60 -3.66
CA SER A 62 -7.15 19.51 -2.53
C SER A 62 -6.75 18.78 -1.23
N GLY A 63 -6.71 17.44 -1.25
CA GLY A 63 -6.40 16.60 -0.10
C GLY A 63 -7.58 16.32 0.84
N ASN A 64 -8.82 16.56 0.39
CA ASN A 64 -10.00 16.20 1.17
C ASN A 64 -10.40 14.74 0.89
N LEU A 65 -10.80 14.03 1.92
CA LEU A 65 -11.28 12.66 1.80
C LEU A 65 -12.48 12.58 0.84
N LEU A 66 -12.41 11.66 -0.11
CA LEU A 66 -13.54 11.29 -0.96
C LEU A 66 -14.29 10.10 -0.39
N PHE A 67 -13.60 9.00 -0.22
CA PHE A 67 -14.11 7.77 0.38
C PHE A 67 -12.95 6.84 0.76
N TYR A 68 -13.25 5.76 1.45
CA TYR A 68 -12.29 4.71 1.81
C TYR A 68 -12.98 3.35 1.82
N ALA A 69 -12.18 2.30 1.74
CA ALA A 69 -12.64 0.93 1.77
C ALA A 69 -11.73 0.08 2.66
N ASN A 70 -12.32 -0.93 3.28
CA ASN A 70 -11.62 -1.95 4.04
C ASN A 70 -12.39 -3.27 3.97
N THR A 71 -11.76 -4.35 4.37
CA THR A 71 -12.47 -5.61 4.64
C THR A 71 -12.81 -5.66 6.11
N ASP A 72 -14.08 -5.90 6.42
CA ASP A 72 -14.60 -5.91 7.78
C ASP A 72 -14.25 -7.24 8.50
N TYR A 73 -13.59 -7.10 9.64
CA TYR A 73 -13.20 -8.22 10.48
C TYR A 73 -14.36 -8.81 11.31
N TYR A 74 -15.31 -7.97 11.73
CA TYR A 74 -16.27 -8.34 12.77
C TYR A 74 -17.31 -9.38 12.29
N GLN A 75 -17.65 -9.40 11.03
CA GLN A 75 -18.66 -10.32 10.50
C GLN A 75 -18.16 -11.75 10.27
N LEU A 76 -16.84 -11.95 10.13
CA LEU A 76 -16.24 -13.25 9.82
C LEU A 76 -16.31 -14.25 10.97
N TRP A 77 -16.02 -13.82 12.17
CA TRP A 77 -15.83 -14.72 13.30
C TRP A 77 -17.14 -15.17 13.97
N ILE A 78 -18.17 -14.33 13.91
CA ILE A 78 -19.44 -14.61 14.61
C ILE A 78 -20.35 -15.54 13.81
N GLN A 79 -20.23 -15.61 12.48
CA GLN A 79 -21.19 -16.28 11.62
C GLN A 79 -20.58 -17.31 10.65
N GLY A 80 -19.26 -17.50 10.63
CA GLY A 80 -18.62 -18.48 9.73
C GLY A 80 -18.65 -18.08 8.25
N TYR A 81 -18.77 -16.77 7.94
CA TYR A 81 -18.84 -16.24 6.58
C TYR A 81 -17.52 -15.65 6.11
N VAL A 82 -17.43 -15.48 4.80
CA VAL A 82 -16.35 -14.84 4.06
C VAL A 82 -16.21 -13.37 4.49
N ALA A 83 -14.98 -12.86 4.59
CA ALA A 83 -14.73 -11.45 4.77
C ALA A 83 -15.40 -10.63 3.67
N LEU A 84 -16.06 -9.57 4.04
CA LEU A 84 -16.73 -8.70 3.09
C LEU A 84 -16.07 -7.32 3.08
N GLY A 85 -15.74 -6.87 1.88
CA GLY A 85 -15.30 -5.50 1.67
C GLY A 85 -16.45 -4.52 1.90
N VAL A 86 -16.12 -3.38 2.50
CA VAL A 86 -17.04 -2.29 2.84
C VAL A 86 -16.45 -0.98 2.33
N VAL A 87 -17.33 -0.10 1.81
CA VAL A 87 -16.96 1.24 1.35
C VAL A 87 -17.67 2.29 2.20
N TRP A 88 -16.92 3.25 2.70
CA TRP A 88 -17.38 4.34 3.55
C TRP A 88 -17.28 5.66 2.83
N ASP A 89 -18.31 6.50 2.93
CA ASP A 89 -18.29 7.85 2.38
C ASP A 89 -17.39 8.80 3.21
N ARG A 90 -17.25 10.05 2.77
CA ARG A 90 -16.45 11.07 3.47
C ARG A 90 -16.99 11.48 4.83
N ASN A 91 -18.25 11.16 5.13
CA ASN A 91 -18.90 11.42 6.42
C ASN A 91 -18.83 10.20 7.33
N HIS A 92 -18.07 9.18 6.94
CA HIS A 92 -17.88 7.92 7.67
C HIS A 92 -19.16 7.07 7.77
N ASN A 93 -20.12 7.28 6.89
CA ASN A 93 -21.29 6.41 6.77
C ASN A 93 -21.05 5.35 5.70
N LEU A 94 -21.74 4.20 5.82
CA LEU A 94 -21.76 3.20 4.78
C LEU A 94 -22.21 3.85 3.46
N MET A 95 -21.35 3.78 2.44
CA MET A 95 -21.68 4.33 1.13
C MET A 95 -22.88 3.58 0.53
N LEU A 96 -23.69 4.29 -0.24
CA LEU A 96 -24.83 3.67 -0.93
C LEU A 96 -24.35 2.47 -1.76
N ASN A 97 -24.90 1.28 -1.49
CA ASN A 97 -24.50 -0.01 -2.07
C ASN A 97 -23.02 -0.38 -1.81
N GLY A 98 -22.40 0.16 -0.75
CA GLY A 98 -20.98 -0.02 -0.40
C GLY A 98 -20.69 -1.24 0.47
N ASP A 99 -21.67 -2.08 0.77
CA ASP A 99 -21.54 -3.33 1.51
C ASP A 99 -21.21 -4.51 0.57
N THR A 100 -20.84 -5.64 1.12
CA THR A 100 -20.72 -6.93 0.42
C THR A 100 -19.81 -6.94 -0.82
N LEU A 101 -18.75 -6.14 -0.82
CA LEU A 101 -17.68 -6.30 -1.79
C LEU A 101 -16.89 -7.56 -1.47
N VAL A 102 -16.29 -8.15 -2.50
CA VAL A 102 -15.33 -9.25 -2.28
C VAL A 102 -14.15 -8.73 -1.47
N GLY A 103 -13.69 -9.49 -0.48
CA GLY A 103 -12.54 -9.19 0.37
C GLY A 103 -12.13 -10.43 1.17
N ASP A 104 -10.97 -10.39 1.80
CA ASP A 104 -10.35 -11.58 2.41
C ASP A 104 -9.56 -11.33 3.70
N LEU A 105 -9.58 -10.12 4.24
CA LEU A 105 -8.79 -9.68 5.40
C LEU A 105 -7.26 -9.82 5.24
N MET A 106 -6.78 -9.77 4.02
CA MET A 106 -5.36 -9.75 3.73
C MET A 106 -4.77 -8.33 3.87
N PHE A 107 -3.45 -8.22 4.01
CA PHE A 107 -2.81 -6.96 4.39
C PHE A 107 -2.72 -5.95 3.24
N GLN A 108 -2.60 -6.42 2.00
CA GLN A 108 -2.50 -5.58 0.80
C GLN A 108 -3.43 -6.08 -0.31
N GLU A 109 -4.65 -6.40 0.04
CA GLU A 109 -5.64 -6.97 -0.87
C GLU A 109 -6.34 -5.95 -1.75
N GLN A 110 -6.34 -4.66 -1.38
CA GLN A 110 -7.17 -3.64 -2.03
C GLN A 110 -6.38 -2.41 -2.47
N VAL A 111 -6.79 -1.85 -3.60
CA VAL A 111 -6.31 -0.54 -4.06
C VAL A 111 -7.42 0.24 -4.77
N ILE A 112 -7.49 1.56 -4.50
CA ILE A 112 -8.40 2.48 -5.21
C ILE A 112 -7.63 3.15 -6.35
N VAL A 113 -8.20 3.09 -7.55
CA VAL A 113 -7.63 3.69 -8.76
C VAL A 113 -8.65 4.63 -9.40
N PRO A 114 -8.33 5.91 -9.62
CA PRO A 114 -9.20 6.81 -10.37
C PRO A 114 -9.36 6.32 -11.81
N ARG A 115 -10.58 6.37 -12.34
CA ARG A 115 -10.77 6.14 -13.77
C ARG A 115 -10.16 7.30 -14.57
N PRO A 116 -9.26 7.02 -15.52
CA PRO A 116 -8.69 8.07 -16.36
C PRO A 116 -9.76 8.88 -17.09
N ASP A 117 -9.51 10.18 -17.24
CA ASP A 117 -10.43 11.17 -17.82
C ASP A 117 -11.78 11.34 -17.06
N SER A 118 -11.83 10.89 -15.80
CA SER A 118 -12.97 11.13 -14.92
C SER A 118 -12.50 11.63 -13.56
N SER A 119 -13.17 12.67 -13.05
CA SER A 119 -12.94 13.18 -11.69
C SER A 119 -13.79 12.47 -10.64
N ASN A 120 -14.79 11.67 -11.05
CA ASN A 120 -15.85 11.18 -10.16
C ASN A 120 -16.01 9.65 -10.20
N LEU A 121 -15.30 8.95 -11.09
CA LEU A 121 -15.36 7.49 -11.20
C LEU A 121 -14.07 6.86 -10.69
N PHE A 122 -14.21 5.82 -9.88
CA PHE A 122 -13.11 5.11 -9.26
C PHE A 122 -13.31 3.60 -9.34
N TYR A 123 -12.23 2.87 -9.49
CA TYR A 123 -12.19 1.42 -9.33
C TYR A 123 -11.65 1.08 -7.94
N ILE A 124 -12.24 0.09 -7.30
CA ILE A 124 -11.67 -0.60 -6.15
C ILE A 124 -11.28 -2.00 -6.64
N PHE A 125 -9.98 -2.27 -6.76
CA PHE A 125 -9.49 -3.60 -7.09
C PHE A 125 -9.25 -4.38 -5.82
N THR A 126 -9.59 -5.66 -5.83
CA THR A 126 -9.46 -6.54 -4.66
C THR A 126 -8.98 -7.93 -5.09
N SER A 127 -7.97 -8.47 -4.39
CA SER A 127 -7.61 -9.87 -4.45
C SER A 127 -8.37 -10.66 -3.39
N CYS A 128 -8.73 -11.89 -3.70
CA CYS A 128 -9.33 -12.81 -2.74
C CYS A 128 -8.72 -14.20 -2.90
N LEU A 129 -8.23 -14.75 -1.79
CA LEU A 129 -7.52 -16.01 -1.72
C LEU A 129 -8.41 -17.18 -1.42
N PHE A 130 -9.45 -16.98 -0.58
CA PHE A 130 -10.24 -18.08 -0.03
C PHE A 130 -11.56 -18.29 -0.76
N PHE A 131 -12.48 -17.35 -0.68
CA PHE A 131 -13.77 -17.51 -1.37
C PHE A 131 -14.56 -16.20 -1.47
N PRO A 132 -15.00 -15.81 -2.68
CA PRO A 132 -14.67 -16.40 -3.98
C PRO A 132 -13.26 -16.02 -4.43
N GLU A 133 -12.40 -17.02 -4.64
CA GLU A 133 -11.02 -16.75 -5.07
C GLU A 133 -10.95 -16.02 -6.40
N GLY A 134 -9.93 -15.15 -6.54
CA GLY A 134 -9.72 -14.39 -7.77
C GLY A 134 -9.27 -12.96 -7.57
N PHE A 135 -9.25 -12.25 -8.69
CA PHE A 135 -9.03 -10.81 -8.74
C PHE A 135 -10.28 -10.13 -9.27
N TRP A 136 -10.71 -9.08 -8.57
CA TRP A 136 -12.02 -8.48 -8.74
C TRP A 136 -11.90 -6.96 -8.81
N TYR A 137 -12.92 -6.28 -9.36
CA TYR A 137 -13.08 -4.85 -9.15
C TYR A 137 -14.54 -4.47 -8.92
N SER A 138 -14.71 -3.34 -8.24
CA SER A 138 -15.99 -2.62 -8.11
C SER A 138 -15.82 -1.19 -8.57
N VAL A 139 -16.92 -0.51 -8.94
CA VAL A 139 -16.90 0.87 -9.45
C VAL A 139 -17.68 1.77 -8.52
N VAL A 140 -17.04 2.86 -8.09
CA VAL A 140 -17.65 3.96 -7.31
C VAL A 140 -17.88 5.16 -8.22
N ASP A 141 -19.10 5.72 -8.17
CA ASP A 141 -19.45 6.99 -8.83
C ASP A 141 -19.79 8.06 -7.78
N MET A 142 -18.90 9.06 -7.67
CA MET A 142 -19.04 10.17 -6.71
C MET A 142 -20.12 11.19 -7.11
N ASN A 143 -20.72 11.11 -8.32
CA ASN A 143 -21.88 11.94 -8.69
C ASN A 143 -23.18 11.48 -8.03
N GLN A 144 -23.19 10.27 -7.49
CA GLN A 144 -24.36 9.69 -6.86
C GLN A 144 -24.54 10.22 -5.43
N ASN A 145 -25.73 10.01 -4.88
CA ASN A 145 -26.08 10.29 -3.49
C ASN A 145 -25.67 11.70 -3.01
N GLY A 146 -25.95 12.73 -3.83
CA GLY A 146 -25.62 14.12 -3.47
C GLY A 146 -24.11 14.40 -3.34
N GLY A 147 -23.27 13.64 -4.03
CA GLY A 147 -21.81 13.78 -3.98
C GLY A 147 -21.13 12.96 -2.87
N LEU A 148 -21.89 12.13 -2.15
CA LEU A 148 -21.33 11.16 -1.19
C LEU A 148 -20.90 9.86 -1.85
N GLY A 149 -21.32 9.62 -3.10
CA GLY A 149 -20.97 8.47 -3.89
C GLY A 149 -21.89 7.26 -3.71
N ALA A 150 -21.77 6.34 -4.65
CA ALA A 150 -22.40 5.02 -4.60
C ALA A 150 -21.52 3.99 -5.31
N VAL A 151 -21.58 2.75 -4.87
CA VAL A 151 -21.04 1.62 -5.64
C VAL A 151 -22.05 1.27 -6.73
N VAL A 152 -21.71 1.59 -7.98
CA VAL A 152 -22.61 1.45 -9.15
C VAL A 152 -22.41 0.14 -9.90
N GLN A 153 -21.27 -0.51 -9.72
CA GLN A 153 -20.97 -1.84 -10.23
C GLN A 153 -20.18 -2.60 -9.17
N LYS A 154 -20.54 -3.83 -8.87
CA LYS A 154 -20.00 -4.58 -7.75
C LYS A 154 -19.44 -5.92 -8.21
N ASN A 155 -18.26 -6.29 -7.70
CA ASN A 155 -17.68 -7.63 -7.77
C ASN A 155 -17.55 -8.18 -9.20
N VAL A 156 -16.96 -7.39 -10.11
CA VAL A 156 -16.63 -7.85 -11.46
C VAL A 156 -15.38 -8.71 -11.41
N GLN A 157 -15.52 -9.98 -11.72
CA GLN A 157 -14.41 -10.92 -11.70
C GLN A 157 -13.49 -10.75 -12.90
N LEU A 158 -12.19 -10.61 -12.65
CA LEU A 158 -11.13 -10.55 -13.66
C LEU A 158 -10.40 -11.89 -13.81
N THR A 159 -10.20 -12.60 -12.70
CA THR A 159 -9.61 -13.96 -12.68
C THR A 159 -10.36 -14.84 -11.70
N ASN A 160 -10.21 -16.15 -11.85
CA ASN A 160 -10.83 -17.18 -11.00
C ASN A 160 -9.80 -18.11 -10.35
N PHE A 161 -8.58 -17.63 -10.19
CA PHE A 161 -7.49 -18.34 -9.50
C PHE A 161 -6.95 -17.45 -8.36
N LYS A 162 -6.25 -18.06 -7.42
CA LYS A 162 -5.74 -17.38 -6.22
C LYS A 162 -4.74 -16.30 -6.55
N ALA A 163 -5.09 -15.06 -6.25
CA ALA A 163 -4.22 -13.91 -6.31
C ALA A 163 -3.51 -13.73 -4.96
N SER A 164 -2.22 -13.40 -4.99
CA SER A 164 -1.48 -13.11 -3.75
C SER A 164 -1.88 -11.76 -3.16
N ASP A 165 -1.53 -11.58 -1.89
CA ASP A 165 -1.75 -10.36 -1.12
C ASP A 165 -0.68 -9.30 -1.47
N CYS A 166 -0.73 -8.78 -2.68
CA CYS A 166 0.21 -7.74 -3.13
C CYS A 166 -0.39 -6.85 -4.23
N VAL A 167 -1.68 -6.56 -4.13
CA VAL A 167 -2.32 -5.69 -5.12
C VAL A 167 -1.69 -4.30 -5.07
N ALA A 168 -1.15 -3.86 -6.18
CA ALA A 168 -0.51 -2.57 -6.28
C ALA A 168 -0.93 -1.83 -7.56
N ALA A 169 -0.88 -0.50 -7.48
CA ALA A 169 -1.16 0.37 -8.61
C ALA A 169 -0.11 1.46 -8.73
N VAL A 170 0.24 1.80 -9.96
CA VAL A 170 1.14 2.90 -10.26
C VAL A 170 0.69 3.66 -11.50
N LYS A 171 0.93 4.95 -11.52
CA LYS A 171 0.53 5.80 -12.64
C LYS A 171 1.37 5.51 -13.88
N HIS A 172 0.71 5.32 -15.02
CA HIS A 172 1.34 5.14 -16.33
C HIS A 172 2.21 6.37 -16.68
N GLY A 173 3.27 6.16 -17.46
CA GLY A 173 4.19 7.22 -17.88
C GLY A 173 3.54 8.36 -18.67
N ASN A 174 2.36 8.15 -19.27
CA ASN A 174 1.59 9.22 -19.94
C ASN A 174 0.90 10.20 -18.95
N GLY A 175 1.00 9.97 -17.62
CA GLY A 175 0.44 10.83 -16.58
C GLY A 175 -1.07 10.76 -16.40
N ARG A 176 -1.79 9.96 -17.20
CA ARG A 176 -3.25 9.82 -17.18
C ARG A 176 -3.69 8.45 -16.73
N ASP A 177 -3.22 7.40 -17.38
CA ASP A 177 -3.62 6.01 -17.21
C ASP A 177 -2.95 5.38 -15.99
N TRP A 178 -3.33 4.15 -15.62
CA TRP A 178 -2.78 3.44 -14.49
C TRP A 178 -2.45 2.01 -14.84
N TRP A 179 -1.42 1.48 -14.20
CA TRP A 179 -1.12 0.06 -14.11
C TRP A 179 -1.63 -0.49 -12.79
N VAL A 180 -2.29 -1.63 -12.84
CA VAL A 180 -2.70 -2.41 -11.67
C VAL A 180 -2.21 -3.83 -11.85
N PHE A 181 -1.63 -4.42 -10.82
CA PHE A 181 -1.10 -5.78 -10.92
C PHE A 181 -1.13 -6.50 -9.58
N PHE A 182 -0.99 -7.82 -9.68
CA PHE A 182 -0.76 -8.74 -8.59
C PHE A 182 0.14 -9.90 -9.06
N LYS A 183 0.69 -10.67 -8.12
CA LYS A 183 1.35 -11.95 -8.41
C LYS A 183 0.37 -13.11 -8.15
N ASP A 184 0.32 -14.10 -9.01
CA ASP A 184 -0.24 -15.38 -8.59
C ASP A 184 0.82 -16.18 -7.83
N TYR A 185 0.40 -17.09 -6.95
CA TYR A 185 1.33 -17.90 -6.16
C TYR A 185 1.08 -19.40 -6.31
N GLN A 186 0.20 -19.79 -7.22
CA GLN A 186 -0.11 -21.20 -7.44
C GLN A 186 1.08 -21.88 -8.15
N ASN A 187 1.41 -23.07 -7.69
CA ASN A 187 2.36 -23.96 -8.36
C ASN A 187 3.80 -23.43 -8.52
N TRP A 188 4.32 -22.67 -7.53
CA TRP A 188 5.69 -22.15 -7.60
C TRP A 188 5.94 -21.38 -8.90
N ASN A 189 5.37 -20.23 -9.02
CA ASN A 189 5.53 -19.37 -10.18
C ASN A 189 6.03 -17.96 -9.80
N ASN A 190 6.35 -17.18 -10.82
CA ASN A 190 6.77 -15.79 -10.72
C ASN A 190 5.94 -14.89 -11.65
N ASN A 191 4.67 -15.23 -11.86
CA ASN A 191 3.78 -14.53 -12.77
C ASN A 191 3.27 -13.23 -12.18
N PHE A 192 3.57 -12.12 -12.84
CA PHE A 192 2.87 -10.86 -12.64
C PHE A 192 1.72 -10.75 -13.65
N HIS A 193 0.52 -10.55 -13.17
CA HIS A 193 -0.66 -10.23 -13.97
C HIS A 193 -0.86 -8.72 -13.95
N THR A 194 -0.71 -8.07 -15.09
CA THR A 194 -0.72 -6.60 -15.19
C THR A 194 -1.88 -6.15 -16.07
N TYR A 195 -2.66 -5.20 -15.57
CA TYR A 195 -3.81 -4.58 -16.22
C TYR A 195 -3.53 -3.12 -16.50
N LEU A 196 -3.86 -2.65 -17.71
CA LEU A 196 -3.86 -1.23 -18.04
C LEU A 196 -5.26 -0.66 -17.83
N ILE A 197 -5.35 0.41 -17.03
CA ILE A 197 -6.58 1.13 -16.79
C ILE A 197 -6.56 2.42 -17.60
N THR A 198 -7.52 2.55 -18.52
CA THR A 198 -7.64 3.68 -19.45
C THR A 198 -9.04 4.30 -19.36
N PRO A 199 -9.33 5.40 -20.06
CA PRO A 199 -10.71 5.90 -20.20
C PRO A 199 -11.71 4.87 -20.72
N ASN A 200 -11.23 3.88 -21.48
CA ASN A 200 -12.06 2.79 -22.00
C ASN A 200 -12.33 1.67 -20.99
N GLY A 201 -11.74 1.74 -19.80
CA GLY A 201 -11.91 0.77 -18.73
C GLY A 201 -10.67 -0.06 -18.45
N VAL A 202 -10.88 -1.25 -17.91
CA VAL A 202 -9.86 -2.23 -17.52
C VAL A 202 -9.52 -3.10 -18.73
N SER A 203 -8.24 -3.19 -19.09
CA SER A 203 -7.77 -4.03 -20.22
C SER A 203 -7.84 -5.53 -19.87
N ALA A 204 -7.68 -6.39 -20.89
CA ALA A 204 -7.22 -7.75 -20.62
C ALA A 204 -5.82 -7.69 -19.99
N PRO A 205 -5.45 -8.63 -19.10
CA PRO A 205 -4.12 -8.65 -18.50
C PRO A 205 -3.08 -9.14 -19.52
N PHE A 206 -1.84 -8.69 -19.32
CA PHE A 206 -0.69 -9.43 -19.81
C PHE A 206 0.07 -10.06 -18.64
N VAL A 207 0.75 -11.16 -18.90
CA VAL A 207 1.47 -11.93 -17.88
C VAL A 207 2.96 -11.84 -18.16
N GLN A 208 3.73 -11.49 -17.14
CA GLN A 208 5.17 -11.47 -17.20
C GLN A 208 5.76 -12.40 -16.13
N ASN A 209 6.65 -13.32 -16.57
CA ASN A 209 7.38 -14.21 -15.68
C ASN A 209 8.73 -13.58 -15.36
N ILE A 210 8.91 -13.08 -14.14
CA ILE A 210 10.14 -12.43 -13.71
C ILE A 210 10.29 -12.51 -12.19
N GLY A 211 11.54 -12.56 -11.70
CA GLY A 211 11.87 -12.69 -10.30
C GLY A 211 11.87 -14.15 -9.82
N PHE A 212 11.95 -14.32 -8.52
CA PHE A 212 11.99 -15.64 -7.90
C PHE A 212 10.59 -16.27 -7.87
N ALA A 213 10.53 -17.54 -8.23
CA ALA A 213 9.29 -18.30 -8.11
C ALA A 213 8.97 -18.59 -6.65
N THR A 214 7.76 -18.29 -6.22
CA THR A 214 7.29 -18.53 -4.85
C THR A 214 5.94 -19.20 -4.84
N ASN A 215 5.59 -19.80 -3.71
CA ASN A 215 4.25 -20.35 -3.47
C ASN A 215 3.63 -19.80 -2.17
N THR A 216 4.07 -18.62 -1.74
CA THR A 216 3.45 -17.93 -0.60
C THR A 216 2.46 -16.88 -1.09
N ASN A 217 1.35 -16.77 -0.38
CA ASN A 217 0.34 -15.74 -0.58
C ASN A 217 0.65 -14.44 0.16
N PHE A 218 1.46 -14.51 1.21
CA PHE A 218 1.86 -13.35 2.00
C PHE A 218 3.01 -12.64 1.33
N ILE A 219 2.68 -11.66 0.51
CA ILE A 219 3.60 -10.79 -0.20
C ILE A 219 3.19 -9.35 0.10
N HIS A 220 4.13 -8.53 0.51
CA HIS A 220 3.94 -7.09 0.61
C HIS A 220 4.82 -6.36 -0.40
N SER A 221 4.33 -5.27 -0.95
CA SER A 221 5.03 -4.58 -2.02
C SER A 221 4.74 -3.09 -2.06
N THR A 222 5.67 -2.34 -2.62
CA THR A 222 5.50 -0.90 -2.81
C THR A 222 6.30 -0.39 -4.01
N PHE A 223 5.90 0.77 -4.53
CA PHE A 223 6.68 1.52 -5.52
C PHE A 223 7.52 2.61 -4.88
N SER A 224 8.67 2.89 -5.50
CA SER A 224 9.40 4.13 -5.25
C SER A 224 8.51 5.36 -5.54
N LYS A 225 8.85 6.51 -4.97
CA LYS A 225 8.05 7.76 -5.10
C LYS A 225 7.81 8.17 -6.55
N ASP A 226 8.77 7.91 -7.42
CA ASP A 226 8.68 8.18 -8.87
C ASP A 226 8.02 7.05 -9.67
N GLY A 227 7.77 5.91 -9.04
CA GLY A 227 7.18 4.72 -9.65
C GLY A 227 8.12 3.96 -10.59
N SER A 228 9.42 4.24 -10.57
CA SER A 228 10.40 3.57 -11.45
C SER A 228 10.95 2.26 -10.88
N LYS A 229 10.77 2.03 -9.57
CA LYS A 229 11.19 0.80 -8.89
C LYS A 229 10.03 0.19 -8.12
N TYR A 230 10.07 -1.12 -8.03
CA TYR A 230 9.12 -1.91 -7.26
C TYR A 230 9.87 -2.79 -6.29
N LEU A 231 9.49 -2.76 -5.03
CA LEU A 231 10.03 -3.58 -3.95
C LEU A 231 8.98 -4.62 -3.56
N SER A 232 9.40 -5.86 -3.45
CA SER A 232 8.56 -6.98 -3.02
C SER A 232 9.27 -7.77 -1.93
N VAL A 233 8.55 -8.07 -0.86
CA VAL A 233 9.00 -8.93 0.24
C VAL A 233 7.97 -10.01 0.50
N ASN A 234 8.40 -11.13 1.05
CA ASN A 234 7.46 -12.18 1.42
C ASN A 234 7.75 -12.79 2.79
N TYR A 235 6.76 -13.51 3.30
CA TYR A 235 6.82 -14.16 4.62
C TYR A 235 7.88 -15.27 4.74
N LYS A 236 8.50 -15.66 3.61
CA LYS A 236 9.62 -16.63 3.61
C LYS A 236 10.99 -15.96 3.55
N GLY A 237 11.07 -14.66 3.74
CA GLY A 237 12.32 -13.92 3.83
C GLY A 237 12.88 -13.43 2.49
N LEU A 238 12.15 -13.56 1.38
CA LEU A 238 12.55 -13.01 0.08
C LEU A 238 12.47 -11.49 0.08
N ILE A 239 13.50 -10.84 -0.44
CA ILE A 239 13.50 -9.42 -0.77
C ILE A 239 13.96 -9.25 -2.21
N GLU A 240 13.13 -8.65 -3.05
CA GLU A 240 13.43 -8.36 -4.45
C GLU A 240 13.10 -6.91 -4.80
N VAL A 241 13.98 -6.29 -5.58
CA VAL A 241 13.76 -4.98 -6.21
C VAL A 241 13.81 -5.13 -7.72
N TYR A 242 12.86 -4.52 -8.38
CA TYR A 242 12.72 -4.51 -9.84
C TYR A 242 12.78 -3.08 -10.36
N ASP A 243 13.33 -2.90 -11.55
CA ASP A 243 13.04 -1.70 -12.34
C ASP A 243 11.66 -1.85 -12.99
N PHE A 244 10.91 -0.76 -13.05
CA PHE A 244 9.59 -0.74 -13.67
C PHE A 244 9.48 0.37 -14.71
N ASP A 245 9.17 -0.01 -15.93
CA ASP A 245 8.89 0.95 -17.00
C ASP A 245 7.41 1.32 -17.00
N ARG A 246 7.10 2.51 -16.50
CA ARG A 246 5.73 3.02 -16.45
C ARG A 246 5.09 3.26 -17.81
N CYS A 247 5.85 3.30 -18.91
CA CYS A 247 5.30 3.45 -20.25
C CYS A 247 4.83 2.13 -20.84
N THR A 248 5.55 1.05 -20.55
CA THR A 248 5.25 -0.29 -21.08
C THR A 248 4.57 -1.21 -20.07
N GLY A 249 4.65 -0.90 -18.77
CA GLY A 249 4.16 -1.76 -17.70
C GLY A 249 5.06 -2.97 -17.42
N LEU A 250 6.29 -2.97 -17.91
CA LEU A 250 7.20 -4.10 -17.78
C LEU A 250 8.14 -3.95 -16.57
N PHE A 251 8.29 -5.04 -15.85
CA PHE A 251 9.34 -5.22 -14.86
C PHE A 251 10.63 -5.70 -15.55
N THR A 252 11.77 -5.17 -15.10
CA THR A 252 13.09 -5.55 -15.61
C THR A 252 14.12 -5.54 -14.47
N ASN A 253 15.35 -5.98 -14.75
CA ASN A 253 16.51 -5.85 -13.87
C ASN A 253 16.23 -6.26 -12.41
N VAL A 254 15.66 -7.44 -12.20
CA VAL A 254 15.39 -7.92 -10.85
C VAL A 254 16.70 -8.13 -10.07
N THR A 255 16.75 -7.54 -8.88
CA THR A 255 17.82 -7.75 -7.90
C THR A 255 17.25 -8.47 -6.70
N GLN A 256 17.68 -9.71 -6.47
CA GLN A 256 17.38 -10.44 -5.24
C GLN A 256 18.37 -9.97 -4.16
N ILE A 257 17.86 -9.31 -3.13
CA ILE A 257 18.66 -8.80 -2.01
C ILE A 257 18.85 -9.91 -0.97
N GLU A 258 17.76 -10.58 -0.61
CA GLU A 258 17.76 -11.77 0.24
C GLU A 258 16.92 -12.89 -0.39
N PRO A 259 17.40 -14.16 -0.36
CA PRO A 259 16.65 -15.31 -0.86
C PRO A 259 15.60 -15.78 0.17
N GLU A 260 14.63 -16.56 -0.28
CA GLU A 260 13.72 -17.29 0.63
C GLU A 260 14.53 -18.15 1.61
N GLN A 261 14.07 -18.16 2.85
CA GLN A 261 14.68 -18.93 3.93
C GLN A 261 13.98 -20.28 4.08
N PRO A 262 14.62 -21.27 4.70
CA PRO A 262 13.97 -22.53 5.03
C PRO A 262 12.71 -22.32 5.88
N PRO A 263 11.70 -23.20 5.78
CA PRO A 263 10.47 -23.08 6.57
C PRO A 263 10.75 -22.94 8.07
N GLY A 264 10.07 -21.98 8.71
CA GLY A 264 10.22 -21.68 10.13
C GLY A 264 11.46 -20.87 10.49
N SER A 265 12.23 -20.40 9.50
CA SER A 265 13.37 -19.51 9.73
C SER A 265 12.88 -18.07 9.92
N PHE A 266 13.55 -17.38 10.83
CA PHE A 266 13.44 -15.93 10.99
C PHE A 266 14.57 -15.25 10.17
N PRO A 267 14.33 -14.11 9.50
CA PRO A 267 13.14 -13.28 9.54
C PRO A 267 12.07 -13.68 8.51
N ALA A 268 10.79 -13.53 8.91
CA ALA A 268 9.65 -13.57 8.01
C ALA A 268 9.25 -12.11 7.69
N TYR A 269 9.46 -11.67 6.45
CA TYR A 269 9.21 -10.27 6.10
C TYR A 269 7.73 -9.99 5.86
N PHE A 270 7.27 -8.86 6.42
CA PHE A 270 5.87 -8.52 6.52
C PHE A 270 5.51 -7.18 5.89
N GLY A 271 6.39 -6.19 5.97
CA GLY A 271 6.19 -4.86 5.39
C GLY A 271 7.44 -4.34 4.74
N CYS A 272 7.28 -3.47 3.75
CA CYS A 272 8.40 -2.81 3.09
C CYS A 272 8.03 -1.41 2.60
N GLU A 273 9.02 -0.51 2.54
CA GLU A 273 8.84 0.85 2.04
C GLU A 273 10.16 1.43 1.51
N PHE A 274 10.07 2.30 0.51
CA PHE A 274 11.20 3.11 0.04
C PHE A 274 11.32 4.41 0.82
N SER A 275 12.54 4.89 1.02
CA SER A 275 12.77 6.30 1.32
C SER A 275 12.32 7.20 0.16
N ALA A 276 12.16 8.50 0.41
CA ALA A 276 11.66 9.44 -0.61
C ALA A 276 12.58 9.55 -1.82
N SER A 277 13.90 9.48 -1.63
CA SER A 277 14.90 9.45 -2.71
C SER A 277 14.95 8.13 -3.47
N GLY A 278 14.37 7.06 -2.92
CA GLY A 278 14.49 5.70 -3.45
C GLY A 278 15.85 5.05 -3.22
N ARG A 279 16.74 5.69 -2.42
CA ARG A 279 18.04 5.12 -2.08
C ARG A 279 17.96 4.01 -1.06
N TYR A 280 17.22 4.25 0.03
CA TYR A 280 17.07 3.29 1.10
C TYR A 280 15.75 2.55 0.99
N ILE A 281 15.77 1.28 1.32
CA ILE A 281 14.58 0.48 1.57
C ILE A 281 14.55 0.05 3.03
N TYR A 282 13.35 0.01 3.57
CA TYR A 282 13.06 -0.43 4.93
C TYR A 282 12.18 -1.67 4.85
N VAL A 283 12.53 -2.70 5.60
CA VAL A 283 11.79 -3.96 5.61
C VAL A 283 11.52 -4.34 7.06
N SER A 284 10.27 -4.62 7.38
CA SER A 284 9.89 -5.13 8.69
C SER A 284 9.67 -6.64 8.66
N SER A 285 10.00 -7.30 9.76
CA SER A 285 9.70 -8.71 9.96
C SER A 285 8.83 -8.92 11.18
N ASN A 286 8.12 -10.05 11.18
CA ASN A 286 7.29 -10.49 12.29
C ASN A 286 7.24 -12.02 12.31
N ASN A 287 7.53 -12.62 13.47
CA ASN A 287 7.40 -14.05 13.70
C ASN A 287 6.59 -14.38 14.97
N ASP A 288 5.65 -13.49 15.35
CA ASP A 288 4.80 -13.58 16.54
C ASP A 288 5.50 -13.37 17.89
N VAL A 289 6.81 -13.52 17.99
CA VAL A 289 7.60 -13.32 19.22
C VAL A 289 8.63 -12.21 19.09
N GLU A 290 9.12 -12.00 17.88
CA GLU A 290 10.19 -11.06 17.57
C GLU A 290 9.85 -10.30 16.30
N SER A 291 10.25 -9.04 16.24
CA SER A 291 10.11 -8.19 15.06
C SER A 291 11.34 -7.35 14.89
N LEU A 292 11.70 -7.06 13.67
CA LEU A 292 12.80 -6.15 13.39
C LEU A 292 12.46 -5.23 12.23
N ILE A 293 13.17 -4.09 12.18
CA ILE A 293 13.22 -3.23 11.01
C ILE A 293 14.66 -3.22 10.52
N VAL A 294 14.84 -3.55 9.27
CA VAL A 294 16.15 -3.48 8.59
C VAL A 294 16.13 -2.44 7.49
N GLN A 295 17.27 -1.78 7.29
CA GLN A 295 17.53 -0.85 6.21
C GLN A 295 18.54 -1.45 5.25
N PHE A 296 18.37 -1.22 3.95
CA PHE A 296 19.37 -1.51 2.93
C PHE A 296 19.63 -0.27 2.08
N ASP A 297 20.87 -0.07 1.65
CA ASP A 297 21.28 1.00 0.72
C ASP A 297 21.32 0.43 -0.71
N LEU A 298 20.39 0.80 -1.55
CA LEU A 298 20.32 0.35 -2.95
C LEU A 298 21.46 0.92 -3.82
N TRP A 299 22.20 1.90 -3.33
CA TRP A 299 23.37 2.45 -4.03
C TRP A 299 24.70 1.83 -3.56
N ALA A 300 24.64 0.94 -2.57
CA ALA A 300 25.82 0.22 -2.14
C ALA A 300 26.33 -0.73 -3.24
N PRO A 301 27.64 -0.92 -3.37
CA PRO A 301 28.21 -1.88 -4.32
C PRO A 301 27.72 -3.32 -4.11
N ASN A 302 27.39 -3.67 -2.87
CA ASN A 302 26.73 -4.91 -2.49
C ASN A 302 25.58 -4.55 -1.56
N ILE A 303 24.35 -4.60 -2.10
CA ILE A 303 23.14 -4.20 -1.39
C ILE A 303 22.91 -5.09 -0.16
N SER A 304 23.01 -6.40 -0.32
CA SER A 304 22.79 -7.35 0.78
C SER A 304 23.75 -7.11 1.96
N SER A 305 25.00 -6.73 1.67
CA SER A 305 26.00 -6.41 2.70
C SER A 305 25.78 -5.06 3.38
N SER A 306 24.92 -4.20 2.85
CA SER A 306 24.56 -2.91 3.45
C SER A 306 23.46 -3.02 4.52
N LYS A 307 23.00 -4.24 4.81
CA LYS A 307 21.96 -4.48 5.81
C LYS A 307 22.33 -3.87 7.15
N ASP A 308 21.45 -3.01 7.66
CA ASP A 308 21.54 -2.43 8.99
C ASP A 308 20.25 -2.73 9.77
N THR A 309 20.38 -3.30 10.96
CA THR A 309 19.24 -3.59 11.83
C THR A 309 18.97 -2.39 12.73
N LEU A 310 17.95 -1.61 12.39
CA LEU A 310 17.60 -0.39 13.11
C LEU A 310 16.88 -0.67 14.42
N VAL A 311 16.03 -1.68 14.41
CA VAL A 311 15.14 -2.01 15.52
C VAL A 311 15.04 -3.51 15.67
N TYR A 312 15.09 -3.95 16.92
CA TYR A 312 14.77 -5.31 17.32
C TYR A 312 13.77 -5.23 18.47
N LEU A 313 12.59 -5.79 18.28
CA LEU A 313 11.51 -5.81 19.24
C LEU A 313 11.23 -7.25 19.65
N THR A 314 10.95 -7.43 20.94
CA THR A 314 10.41 -8.69 21.48
C THR A 314 9.04 -8.40 22.07
N ILE A 315 8.17 -9.40 22.16
CA ILE A 315 6.87 -9.24 22.80
C ILE A 315 6.98 -8.41 24.09
N PRO A 316 5.99 -7.53 24.39
CA PRO A 316 4.64 -7.45 23.88
C PRO A 316 4.44 -6.72 22.54
N PRO A 317 5.33 -5.84 22.02
CA PRO A 317 5.10 -5.29 20.70
C PRO A 317 5.43 -6.31 19.60
N THR A 318 4.48 -6.51 18.70
CA THR A 318 4.67 -7.28 17.48
C THR A 318 4.60 -6.35 16.27
N GLY A 319 5.56 -6.45 15.37
CA GLY A 319 5.71 -5.54 14.23
C GLY A 319 4.66 -5.75 13.16
N GLY A 320 4.39 -4.71 12.41
CA GLY A 320 3.42 -4.65 11.34
C GLY A 320 3.99 -4.04 10.06
N LEU A 321 3.17 -3.24 9.39
CA LEU A 321 3.46 -2.64 8.11
C LEU A 321 4.23 -1.32 8.23
N LEU A 322 5.00 -1.04 7.19
CA LEU A 322 5.66 0.24 6.95
C LEU A 322 4.89 1.00 5.87
N LYS A 323 4.71 2.30 6.04
CA LYS A 323 4.08 3.15 5.02
C LYS A 323 4.66 4.55 5.04
N ARG A 324 5.11 5.03 3.88
CA ARG A 324 5.60 6.41 3.72
C ARG A 324 4.42 7.37 3.64
N GLY A 325 4.46 8.40 4.49
CA GLY A 325 3.50 9.49 4.51
C GLY A 325 3.74 10.52 3.40
N PRO A 326 2.74 11.38 3.14
CA PRO A 326 2.90 12.54 2.28
C PRO A 326 3.99 13.53 2.74
N ASP A 327 4.40 13.45 4.00
CA ASP A 327 5.50 14.21 4.61
C ASP A 327 6.86 13.54 4.45
N ASP A 328 6.93 12.48 3.64
CA ASP A 328 8.11 11.65 3.35
C ASP A 328 8.68 10.87 4.55
N LYS A 329 8.08 10.94 5.73
CA LYS A 329 8.40 10.06 6.85
C LYS A 329 7.82 8.67 6.63
N ILE A 330 8.40 7.67 7.30
CA ILE A 330 7.86 6.30 7.27
C ILE A 330 7.26 5.98 8.64
N TYR A 331 6.01 5.57 8.62
CA TYR A 331 5.23 5.18 9.78
C TYR A 331 5.21 3.66 9.88
N PHE A 332 5.42 3.15 11.10
CA PHE A 332 5.46 1.73 11.39
C PHE A 332 4.41 1.39 12.44
N SER A 333 3.52 0.46 12.12
CA SER A 333 2.50 -0.05 13.02
C SER A 333 3.03 -1.19 13.87
N CYS A 334 2.56 -1.29 15.11
CA CYS A 334 2.72 -2.45 15.98
C CYS A 334 1.38 -2.81 16.59
N VAL A 335 1.29 -4.03 17.12
CA VAL A 335 0.17 -4.48 17.95
C VAL A 335 0.70 -5.05 19.24
N TYR A 336 -0.14 -5.05 20.28
CA TYR A 336 0.16 -5.72 21.53
C TYR A 336 -0.07 -7.22 21.39
N ASN A 337 0.94 -8.00 21.76
CA ASN A 337 0.87 -9.47 21.82
C ASN A 337 1.42 -9.92 23.17
N ASP A 338 0.58 -10.51 24.01
CA ASP A 338 0.97 -11.00 25.34
C ASP A 338 1.61 -12.41 25.31
N GLY A 339 1.77 -13.00 24.11
CA GLY A 339 2.30 -14.35 23.93
C GLY A 339 1.33 -15.47 24.28
N VAL A 340 0.12 -15.14 24.75
CA VAL A 340 -0.91 -16.11 25.15
C VAL A 340 -2.10 -16.07 24.18
N ASN A 341 -2.54 -14.87 23.82
CA ASN A 341 -3.65 -14.61 22.90
C ASN A 341 -3.12 -14.09 21.58
N VAL A 342 -2.52 -14.98 20.80
CA VAL A 342 -1.89 -14.60 19.52
C VAL A 342 -2.93 -14.12 18.50
N TYR A 343 -4.20 -14.59 18.61
CA TYR A 343 -5.26 -14.18 17.71
C TYR A 343 -6.65 -14.56 18.26
N PRO A 344 -7.69 -13.70 18.21
CA PRO A 344 -7.63 -12.29 17.82
C PRO A 344 -6.90 -11.47 18.89
N TYR A 345 -6.09 -10.50 18.45
CA TYR A 345 -5.48 -9.55 19.38
C TYR A 345 -6.58 -8.86 20.21
N PRO A 346 -6.37 -8.58 21.51
CA PRO A 346 -7.40 -7.96 22.33
C PRO A 346 -7.79 -6.60 21.75
N GLU A 347 -9.02 -6.47 21.29
CA GLU A 347 -9.56 -5.25 20.68
C GLU A 347 -9.53 -4.06 21.63
N THR A 348 -9.58 -4.34 22.92
CA THR A 348 -9.61 -3.34 24.00
C THR A 348 -8.24 -3.02 24.59
N ALA A 349 -7.14 -3.54 24.01
CA ALA A 349 -5.83 -3.29 24.58
C ALA A 349 -5.42 -1.83 24.38
N THR A 350 -5.53 -1.03 25.43
CA THR A 350 -5.10 0.37 25.51
C THR A 350 -3.59 0.50 25.71
N SER A 351 -2.82 -0.38 25.10
CA SER A 351 -1.36 -0.34 25.24
C SER A 351 -0.75 0.75 24.37
N ILE A 352 0.41 1.24 24.75
CA ILE A 352 1.20 2.16 23.95
C ILE A 352 1.47 1.61 22.54
N TYR A 353 1.53 0.30 22.38
CA TYR A 353 1.81 -0.37 21.10
C TYR A 353 0.63 -0.29 20.13
N ASN A 354 -0.61 -0.36 20.63
CA ASN A 354 -1.82 -0.24 19.83
C ASN A 354 -2.20 1.22 19.54
N LEU A 355 -1.88 2.12 20.49
CA LEU A 355 -2.28 3.52 20.42
C LEU A 355 -1.26 4.42 19.76
N ASN A 356 -0.10 3.91 19.38
CA ASN A 356 0.96 4.75 18.80
C ASN A 356 1.61 4.07 17.59
N LEU A 357 1.95 4.88 16.59
CA LEU A 357 2.87 4.50 15.54
C LEU A 357 4.31 4.85 15.92
N SER A 358 5.25 4.03 15.49
CA SER A 358 6.66 4.40 15.45
C SER A 358 6.95 5.17 14.17
N VAL A 359 7.95 6.05 14.19
CA VAL A 359 8.25 6.92 13.05
C VAL A 359 9.74 6.89 12.71
N ILE A 360 10.04 6.68 11.42
CA ILE A 360 11.35 6.97 10.84
C ILE A 360 11.26 8.41 10.30
N ASN A 361 11.93 9.36 10.94
CA ASN A 361 11.77 10.79 10.65
C ASN A 361 12.58 11.25 9.45
N ASP A 362 13.76 10.65 9.25
CA ASP A 362 14.74 11.02 8.21
C ASP A 362 15.10 9.81 7.33
N PRO A 363 14.13 9.25 6.54
CA PRO A 363 14.33 7.96 5.86
C PRO A 363 15.43 7.98 4.79
N ASP A 364 15.86 9.14 4.34
CA ASP A 364 16.98 9.29 3.37
C ASP A 364 18.36 9.29 4.04
N SER A 365 18.43 8.98 5.34
CA SER A 365 19.67 8.89 6.11
C SER A 365 20.01 7.46 6.49
N ALA A 366 21.32 7.16 6.59
CA ALA A 366 21.83 5.82 6.90
C ALA A 366 21.75 5.50 8.39
N GLY A 367 21.41 4.27 8.72
CA GLY A 367 21.51 3.70 10.06
C GLY A 367 20.77 4.54 11.09
N ALA A 368 21.37 4.77 12.24
CA ALA A 368 20.78 5.55 13.33
C ALA A 368 20.42 7.00 12.94
N SER A 369 21.06 7.55 11.90
CA SER A 369 20.75 8.89 11.40
C SER A 369 19.37 8.97 10.73
N CYS A 370 18.71 7.85 10.42
CA CYS A 370 17.32 7.85 9.96
C CYS A 370 16.33 8.29 11.03
N ASN A 371 16.79 8.48 12.27
CA ASN A 371 16.05 9.04 13.39
C ASN A 371 14.74 8.28 13.67
N PHE A 372 14.87 6.95 13.87
CA PHE A 372 13.73 6.12 14.29
C PHE A 372 13.31 6.47 15.72
N THR A 373 12.04 6.78 15.90
CA THR A 373 11.44 7.09 17.21
C THR A 373 10.30 6.09 17.49
N PRO A 374 10.52 5.15 18.44
CA PRO A 374 9.53 4.12 18.72
C PRO A 374 8.30 4.70 19.42
N PHE A 375 7.11 4.26 19.00
CA PHE A 375 5.81 4.57 19.62
C PHE A 375 5.57 6.06 19.89
N SER A 376 6.13 6.92 19.05
CA SER A 376 6.20 8.37 19.26
C SER A 376 5.00 9.14 18.75
N PHE A 377 4.23 8.56 17.82
CA PHE A 377 3.07 9.21 17.22
C PHE A 377 1.79 8.63 17.79
N ASN A 378 1.14 9.37 18.70
CA ASN A 378 -0.09 8.96 19.34
C ASN A 378 -1.30 9.10 18.41
N LEU A 379 -2.12 8.06 18.29
CA LEU A 379 -3.29 7.99 17.42
C LEU A 379 -4.57 8.54 18.07
N GLY A 380 -4.48 9.16 19.24
CA GLY A 380 -5.59 9.86 19.89
C GLY A 380 -6.42 9.02 20.84
N GLY A 381 -6.22 7.71 20.90
CA GLY A 381 -6.82 6.79 21.86
C GLY A 381 -8.35 6.88 21.96
N ASN A 382 -9.07 6.33 21.01
CA ASN A 382 -10.51 6.08 21.12
C ASN A 382 -10.79 4.60 21.00
#